data_6d29f71732ea8e1eba3e18baec5a38a7
#
_entry.id   6d29f71732ea8e1eba3e18baec5a38a7
#
_cell.length_a   1.000
_cell.length_b   1.000
_cell.length_c   1.000
_cell.angle_alpha   90.00
_cell.angle_beta   90.00
_cell.angle_gamma   90.00
#
_symmetry.space_group_name_H-M   'P 1'
#
loop_
_entity.id
_entity.type
_entity.pdbx_description
1 polymer ?
#
loop_
_entity_poly.entity_id
_entity_poly.type
_entity_poly.pdbx_seq_one_letter_code
_entity_poly.pdbx_strand_id
1 'polypeptide(L)'
;TITINPNARQRPQTAIAYGGEGEVKSTDVWNFFRGYFESMMEPTHYDYTFKVYNATEGGARIHGMIEKPFSELVDEILAENSIKTVIKPEPISLEESKAVIKHQKALVENLIKSGLEKQKLCEELFKKISKAVENANRDISRGKEPHYPKFYELKERIDRFKNNFKNDEVFDTVYYHVANNFCIHQEMEFGELMVKPERTKNDKDKKIFEYVRQHGYYFFSLAGMIEAARDTMKESLQSWDEENKS
;
A
#
# COMPACT_ATOMS: atom_id res chain seq x y z
N THR A 1 6.74 -8.47 -24.85
CA THR A 1 5.89 -7.30 -24.52
C THR A 1 4.46 -7.84 -24.40
N ILE A 2 3.96 -7.94 -23.18
CA ILE A 2 2.54 -8.33 -22.93
C ILE A 2 1.73 -7.07 -23.14
N THR A 3 1.02 -6.99 -24.25
CA THR A 3 0.06 -5.92 -24.49
C THR A 3 -1.21 -6.22 -23.68
N ILE A 4 -1.33 -5.61 -22.51
CA ILE A 4 -2.56 -5.68 -21.72
C ILE A 4 -3.58 -4.81 -22.45
N ASN A 5 -4.58 -5.43 -23.05
CA ASN A 5 -5.72 -4.70 -23.59
C ASN A 5 -6.54 -4.16 -22.40
N PRO A 6 -6.53 -2.85 -22.13
CA PRO A 6 -7.21 -2.28 -20.97
C PRO A 6 -8.73 -2.50 -21.02
N ASN A 7 -9.29 -2.81 -22.19
CA ASN A 7 -10.72 -3.02 -22.38
C ASN A 7 -11.15 -4.49 -22.29
N ALA A 8 -10.21 -5.44 -22.19
CA ALA A 8 -10.52 -6.88 -22.28
C ALA A 8 -11.20 -7.46 -21.02
N ARG A 9 -11.33 -6.69 -19.92
CA ARG A 9 -11.88 -7.15 -18.64
C ARG A 9 -13.00 -6.31 -18.06
N GLN A 10 -13.46 -5.25 -18.73
CA GLN A 10 -14.57 -4.45 -18.24
C GLN A 10 -15.87 -5.12 -18.64
N ARG A 11 -16.53 -5.79 -17.70
CA ARG A 11 -17.89 -6.29 -17.91
C ARG A 11 -18.83 -5.09 -17.97
N PRO A 12 -19.67 -4.99 -19.03
CA PRO A 12 -20.69 -3.96 -19.08
C PRO A 12 -21.68 -4.17 -17.92
N GLN A 13 -21.94 -3.13 -17.20
CA GLN A 13 -22.85 -3.07 -16.07
C GLN A 13 -23.84 -1.94 -16.29
N THR A 14 -24.89 -1.89 -15.47
CA THR A 14 -25.78 -0.74 -15.40
C THR A 14 -25.78 -0.17 -13.98
N ALA A 15 -26.17 1.08 -13.86
CA ALA A 15 -26.41 1.76 -12.60
C ALA A 15 -27.65 2.61 -12.71
N ILE A 16 -28.33 2.86 -11.58
CA ILE A 16 -29.47 3.79 -11.54
C ILE A 16 -28.97 5.17 -12.01
N ALA A 17 -29.74 5.81 -12.90
CA ALA A 17 -29.42 7.12 -13.43
C ALA A 17 -29.56 8.21 -12.34
N TYR A 18 -28.85 9.32 -12.54
CA TYR A 18 -29.08 10.58 -11.82
C TYR A 18 -30.59 10.93 -11.87
N GLY A 19 -31.14 11.42 -10.77
CA GLY A 19 -32.58 11.65 -10.63
C GLY A 19 -33.36 10.39 -10.20
N GLY A 20 -32.77 9.21 -10.27
CA GLY A 20 -33.36 7.95 -9.81
C GLY A 20 -34.30 7.25 -10.81
N GLU A 21 -34.44 7.81 -12.01
CA GLU A 21 -35.29 7.23 -13.06
C GLU A 21 -34.43 6.67 -14.21
N GLY A 22 -34.63 5.38 -14.53
CA GLY A 22 -33.91 4.69 -15.58
C GLY A 22 -32.51 4.21 -15.17
N GLU A 23 -31.75 3.77 -16.15
CA GLU A 23 -30.41 3.19 -15.97
C GLU A 23 -29.39 3.83 -16.93
N VAL A 24 -28.18 3.91 -16.52
CA VAL A 24 -27.00 4.33 -17.30
C VAL A 24 -26.03 3.18 -17.44
N LYS A 25 -25.30 3.17 -18.57
CA LYS A 25 -24.21 2.21 -18.78
C LYS A 25 -23.08 2.49 -17.79
N SER A 26 -22.57 1.43 -17.18
CA SER A 26 -21.48 1.46 -16.23
C SER A 26 -20.50 0.31 -16.50
N THR A 27 -19.51 0.17 -15.66
CA THR A 27 -18.57 -0.96 -15.65
C THR A 27 -18.33 -1.39 -14.20
N ASP A 28 -17.75 -2.60 -14.01
CA ASP A 28 -17.37 -3.07 -12.67
C ASP A 28 -16.50 -2.04 -11.92
N VAL A 29 -15.57 -1.39 -12.63
CA VAL A 29 -14.67 -0.39 -12.04
C VAL A 29 -15.44 0.86 -11.58
N TRP A 30 -16.34 1.39 -12.42
CA TRP A 30 -17.14 2.56 -12.06
C TRP A 30 -18.13 2.24 -10.93
N ASN A 31 -18.74 1.06 -10.93
CA ASN A 31 -19.59 0.62 -9.84
C ASN A 31 -18.83 0.43 -8.54
N PHE A 32 -17.57 -0.02 -8.60
CA PHE A 32 -16.68 -0.09 -7.44
C PHE A 32 -16.43 1.31 -6.86
N PHE A 33 -16.05 2.28 -7.68
CA PHE A 33 -15.85 3.66 -7.22
C PHE A 33 -17.14 4.28 -6.66
N ARG A 34 -18.28 4.05 -7.32
CA ARG A 34 -19.58 4.50 -6.82
C ARG A 34 -19.87 3.91 -5.43
N GLY A 35 -19.71 2.61 -5.27
CA GLY A 35 -19.88 1.94 -3.97
C GLY A 35 -18.93 2.44 -2.88
N TYR A 36 -17.70 2.83 -3.24
CA TYR A 36 -16.79 3.47 -2.32
C TYR A 36 -17.33 4.82 -1.83
N PHE A 37 -17.82 5.68 -2.72
CA PHE A 37 -18.45 6.95 -2.33
C PHE A 37 -19.71 6.72 -1.49
N GLU A 38 -20.54 5.76 -1.85
CA GLU A 38 -21.75 5.41 -1.09
C GLU A 38 -21.38 4.95 0.34
N SER A 39 -20.36 4.13 0.49
CA SER A 39 -19.91 3.67 1.81
C SER A 39 -19.36 4.82 2.67
N MET A 40 -18.76 5.84 2.05
CA MET A 40 -18.30 7.05 2.75
C MET A 40 -19.46 7.92 3.27
N MET A 41 -20.63 7.80 2.67
CA MET A 41 -21.83 8.52 3.10
C MET A 41 -22.61 7.84 4.22
N GLU A 42 -22.25 6.61 4.59
CA GLU A 42 -22.88 5.91 5.70
C GLU A 42 -22.58 6.58 7.04
N PRO A 43 -23.59 6.88 7.88
CA PRO A 43 -23.41 7.62 9.14
C PRO A 43 -22.46 6.96 10.14
N THR A 44 -22.17 5.67 9.97
CA THR A 44 -21.32 4.89 10.88
C THR A 44 -19.82 5.19 10.73
N HIS A 45 -19.40 5.86 9.66
CA HIS A 45 -17.98 6.08 9.38
C HIS A 45 -17.45 7.44 9.83
N TYR A 46 -18.31 8.47 9.93
CA TYR A 46 -17.88 9.82 10.31
C TYR A 46 -18.94 10.54 11.15
N ASP A 47 -18.50 11.13 12.22
CA ASP A 47 -19.32 11.96 13.13
C ASP A 47 -19.54 13.38 12.56
N TYR A 48 -19.59 13.53 11.23
CA TYR A 48 -19.71 14.83 10.57
C TYR A 48 -21.11 15.08 10.04
N THR A 49 -21.68 16.22 10.42
CA THR A 49 -22.95 16.75 9.88
C THR A 49 -22.70 17.60 8.64
N PHE A 50 -22.07 17.05 7.62
CA PHE A 50 -21.92 17.76 6.34
C PHE A 50 -22.88 17.20 5.29
N LYS A 51 -23.33 18.08 4.39
CA LYS A 51 -24.13 17.69 3.23
C LYS A 51 -23.22 17.51 2.02
N VAL A 52 -23.37 16.38 1.34
CA VAL A 52 -22.65 16.11 0.10
C VAL A 52 -23.63 16.15 -1.05
N TYR A 53 -23.28 16.89 -2.08
CA TYR A 53 -24.13 17.09 -3.25
C TYR A 53 -23.54 16.38 -4.48
N ASN A 54 -24.40 15.72 -5.23
CA ASN A 54 -24.09 15.27 -6.58
C ASN A 54 -24.69 16.28 -7.57
N ALA A 55 -23.84 17.13 -8.10
CA ALA A 55 -24.23 18.20 -9.04
C ALA A 55 -23.77 17.91 -10.48
N THR A 56 -23.65 16.63 -10.85
CA THR A 56 -23.17 16.24 -12.19
C THR A 56 -24.25 16.36 -13.28
N GLU A 57 -25.51 16.48 -12.87
CA GLU A 57 -26.68 16.61 -13.75
C GLU A 57 -26.84 15.46 -14.76
N GLY A 58 -26.21 14.30 -14.47
CA GLY A 58 -26.26 13.11 -15.29
C GLY A 58 -25.37 12.00 -14.73
N GLY A 59 -25.26 10.93 -15.48
CA GLY A 59 -24.49 9.74 -15.05
C GLY A 59 -25.23 8.91 -14.03
N ALA A 60 -24.51 8.21 -13.17
CA ALA A 60 -25.07 7.31 -12.16
C ALA A 60 -25.44 8.06 -10.88
N ARG A 61 -26.55 7.66 -10.26
CA ARG A 61 -26.91 8.08 -8.90
C ARG A 61 -25.87 7.52 -7.92
N ILE A 62 -25.50 8.36 -6.93
CA ILE A 62 -24.67 7.97 -5.79
C ILE A 62 -25.56 8.05 -4.55
N HIS A 63 -25.87 6.93 -3.93
CA HIS A 63 -26.73 6.90 -2.74
C HIS A 63 -26.07 7.66 -1.57
N GLY A 64 -26.91 8.39 -0.82
CA GLY A 64 -26.43 9.23 0.29
C GLY A 64 -26.01 10.64 -0.10
N MET A 65 -25.84 10.93 -1.40
CA MET A 65 -25.65 12.30 -1.89
C MET A 65 -26.97 12.97 -2.28
N ILE A 66 -27.04 14.28 -2.07
CA ILE A 66 -28.20 15.10 -2.48
C ILE A 66 -28.00 15.47 -3.95
N GLU A 67 -28.90 15.03 -4.80
CA GLU A 67 -28.88 15.40 -6.23
C GLU A 67 -29.49 16.78 -6.43
N LYS A 68 -28.72 17.68 -7.01
CA LYS A 68 -29.16 19.05 -7.30
C LYS A 68 -28.40 19.62 -8.51
N PRO A 69 -29.05 20.37 -9.41
CA PRO A 69 -28.36 21.08 -10.48
C PRO A 69 -27.27 22.01 -9.94
N PHE A 70 -26.17 22.09 -10.64
CA PHE A 70 -25.01 22.87 -10.21
C PHE A 70 -25.35 24.36 -10.06
N SER A 71 -26.15 24.93 -10.98
CA SER A 71 -26.59 26.33 -10.92
C SER A 71 -27.39 26.61 -9.65
N GLU A 72 -28.34 25.74 -9.29
CA GLU A 72 -29.15 25.92 -8.07
C GLU A 72 -28.29 25.83 -6.80
N LEU A 73 -27.32 24.93 -6.80
CA LEU A 73 -26.37 24.78 -5.67
C LEU A 73 -25.50 26.04 -5.50
N VAL A 74 -25.02 26.61 -6.62
CA VAL A 74 -24.25 27.85 -6.60
C VAL A 74 -25.11 29.01 -6.05
N ASP A 75 -26.35 29.13 -6.52
CA ASP A 75 -27.27 30.17 -6.07
C ASP A 75 -27.57 30.06 -4.56
N GLU A 76 -27.75 28.85 -4.03
CA GLU A 76 -27.91 28.62 -2.59
C GLU A 76 -26.66 29.02 -1.80
N ILE A 77 -25.48 28.59 -2.25
CA ILE A 77 -24.23 28.94 -1.57
C ILE A 77 -23.97 30.43 -1.56
N LEU A 78 -24.31 31.12 -2.65
CA LEU A 78 -24.18 32.58 -2.75
C LEU A 78 -25.23 33.31 -1.90
N ALA A 79 -26.46 32.74 -1.83
CA ALA A 79 -27.54 33.34 -1.04
C ALA A 79 -27.31 33.20 0.49
N GLU A 80 -26.60 32.18 0.93
CA GLU A 80 -26.29 31.97 2.36
C GLU A 80 -25.42 33.11 2.96
N ASN A 81 -24.89 34.02 2.14
CA ASN A 81 -24.15 35.24 2.55
C ASN A 81 -23.18 35.00 3.72
N SER A 82 -22.72 33.77 3.86
CA SER A 82 -21.74 33.42 4.87
C SER A 82 -20.43 34.12 4.49
N ILE A 83 -20.12 35.20 5.15
CA ILE A 83 -18.77 35.77 5.12
C ILE A 83 -17.84 34.67 5.58
N LYS A 84 -17.26 33.98 4.61
CA LYS A 84 -16.20 33.00 4.95
C LYS A 84 -15.10 33.82 5.60
N THR A 85 -14.95 33.63 6.90
CA THR A 85 -13.81 34.20 7.61
C THR A 85 -12.57 33.62 6.94
N VAL A 86 -11.85 34.46 6.22
CA VAL A 86 -10.58 34.07 5.64
C VAL A 86 -9.65 33.73 6.82
N ILE A 87 -9.44 32.48 7.08
CA ILE A 87 -8.45 32.04 8.06
C ILE A 87 -7.10 32.46 7.50
N LYS A 88 -6.57 33.58 8.00
CA LYS A 88 -5.19 33.97 7.72
C LYS A 88 -4.35 33.26 8.76
N PRO A 89 -3.57 32.23 8.37
CA PRO A 89 -2.64 31.61 9.30
C PRO A 89 -1.67 32.71 9.81
N GLU A 90 -1.53 32.82 11.11
CA GLU A 90 -0.50 33.68 11.68
C GLU A 90 0.88 33.11 11.28
N PRO A 91 1.78 33.94 10.75
CA PRO A 91 3.11 33.49 10.41
C PRO A 91 3.83 33.09 11.70
N ILE A 92 4.37 31.89 11.72
CA ILE A 92 5.23 31.44 12.81
C ILE A 92 6.53 32.28 12.82
N SER A 93 7.10 32.51 13.99
CA SER A 93 8.36 33.23 14.11
C SER A 93 9.50 32.49 13.41
N LEU A 94 10.55 33.21 13.02
CA LEU A 94 11.72 32.59 12.39
C LEU A 94 12.39 31.56 13.31
N GLU A 95 12.38 31.79 14.62
CA GLU A 95 12.94 30.86 15.60
C GLU A 95 12.11 29.59 15.72
N GLU A 96 10.79 29.69 15.79
CA GLU A 96 9.88 28.56 15.79
C GLU A 96 10.03 27.77 14.49
N SER A 97 10.08 28.44 13.34
CA SER A 97 10.29 27.82 12.04
C SER A 97 11.59 26.99 12.02
N LYS A 98 12.70 27.56 12.49
CA LYS A 98 13.99 26.86 12.58
C LYS A 98 13.93 25.66 13.53
N ALA A 99 13.23 25.76 14.65
CA ALA A 99 13.05 24.66 15.59
C ALA A 99 12.26 23.50 14.97
N VAL A 100 11.16 23.81 14.27
CA VAL A 100 10.34 22.82 13.54
C VAL A 100 11.20 22.11 12.48
N ILE A 101 11.93 22.86 11.67
CA ILE A 101 12.79 22.31 10.61
C ILE A 101 13.86 21.37 11.20
N LYS A 102 14.54 21.81 12.26
CA LYS A 102 15.55 20.98 12.93
C LYS A 102 14.95 19.68 13.46
N HIS A 103 13.75 19.76 14.03
CA HIS A 103 13.03 18.57 14.50
C HIS A 103 12.68 17.62 13.35
N GLN A 104 12.13 18.14 12.27
CA GLN A 104 11.75 17.33 11.08
C GLN A 104 12.98 16.66 10.44
N LYS A 105 14.12 17.37 10.33
CA LYS A 105 15.37 16.77 9.84
C LYS A 105 15.78 15.57 10.70
N ALA A 106 15.80 15.74 12.03
CA ALA A 106 16.15 14.67 12.93
C ALA A 106 15.20 13.45 12.82
N LEU A 107 13.90 13.69 12.58
CA LEU A 107 12.95 12.61 12.32
C LEU A 107 13.31 11.86 11.03
N VAL A 108 13.58 12.55 9.93
CA VAL A 108 13.95 11.92 8.65
C VAL A 108 15.27 11.14 8.78
N GLU A 109 16.27 11.67 9.46
CA GLU A 109 17.52 10.96 9.75
C GLU A 109 17.28 9.65 10.52
N ASN A 110 16.40 9.68 11.51
CA ASN A 110 16.01 8.48 12.26
C ASN A 110 15.26 7.47 11.39
N LEU A 111 14.38 7.92 10.49
CA LEU A 111 13.71 7.05 9.52
C LEU A 111 14.73 6.37 8.59
N ILE A 112 15.68 7.12 8.05
CA ILE A 112 16.77 6.58 7.21
C ILE A 112 17.57 5.51 7.95
N LYS A 113 17.93 5.76 9.22
CA LYS A 113 18.66 4.79 10.06
C LYS A 113 17.83 3.53 10.31
N SER A 114 16.58 3.68 10.70
CA SER A 114 15.65 2.55 10.90
C SER A 114 15.48 1.73 9.62
N GLY A 115 15.34 2.39 8.46
CA GLY A 115 15.29 1.70 7.16
C GLY A 115 16.54 0.91 6.85
N LEU A 116 17.73 1.44 7.18
CA LEU A 116 19.00 0.71 7.00
C LEU A 116 19.06 -0.59 7.82
N GLU A 117 18.57 -0.55 9.04
CA GLU A 117 18.52 -1.73 9.93
C GLU A 117 17.56 -2.78 9.33
N LYS A 118 16.39 -2.36 8.84
CA LYS A 118 15.40 -3.22 8.19
C LYS A 118 15.91 -3.81 6.88
N GLN A 119 16.56 -3.01 6.04
CA GLN A 119 17.19 -3.47 4.82
C GLN A 119 18.20 -4.59 5.10
N LYS A 120 19.10 -4.39 6.06
CA LYS A 120 20.10 -5.39 6.45
C LYS A 120 19.48 -6.70 6.91
N LEU A 121 18.38 -6.64 7.68
CA LEU A 121 17.66 -7.84 8.10
C LEU A 121 17.07 -8.60 6.91
N CYS A 122 16.51 -7.90 5.92
CA CYS A 122 16.02 -8.51 4.69
C CYS A 122 17.16 -9.18 3.90
N GLU A 123 18.28 -8.47 3.72
CA GLU A 123 19.46 -8.99 3.02
C GLU A 123 20.07 -10.22 3.71
N GLU A 124 20.12 -10.24 5.05
CA GLU A 124 20.59 -11.40 5.79
C GLU A 124 19.70 -12.62 5.60
N LEU A 125 18.38 -12.44 5.65
CA LEU A 125 17.43 -13.52 5.38
C LEU A 125 17.55 -14.00 3.94
N PHE A 126 17.60 -13.09 2.98
CA PHE A 126 17.83 -13.43 1.57
C PHE A 126 19.09 -14.27 1.39
N LYS A 127 20.23 -13.86 1.95
CA LYS A 127 21.50 -14.61 1.86
C LYS A 127 21.39 -16.03 2.44
N LYS A 128 20.72 -16.18 3.59
CA LYS A 128 20.51 -17.48 4.23
C LYS A 128 19.59 -18.39 3.41
N ILE A 129 18.52 -17.83 2.85
CA ILE A 129 17.57 -18.55 1.99
C ILE A 129 18.28 -18.98 0.70
N SER A 130 18.96 -18.06 0.01
CA SER A 130 19.67 -18.33 -1.25
C SER A 130 20.67 -19.46 -1.08
N LYS A 131 21.50 -19.41 -0.02
CA LYS A 131 22.46 -20.49 0.28
C LYS A 131 21.78 -21.84 0.54
N ALA A 132 20.65 -21.85 1.26
CA ALA A 132 19.91 -23.09 1.52
C ALA A 132 19.30 -23.67 0.23
N VAL A 133 18.71 -22.80 -0.62
CA VAL A 133 18.13 -23.20 -1.91
C VAL A 133 19.21 -23.72 -2.88
N GLU A 134 20.35 -23.04 -2.98
CA GLU A 134 21.48 -23.49 -3.80
C GLU A 134 21.98 -24.88 -3.38
N ASN A 135 22.12 -25.11 -2.08
CA ASN A 135 22.53 -26.43 -1.56
C ASN A 135 21.49 -27.49 -1.88
N ALA A 136 20.21 -27.21 -1.68
CA ALA A 136 19.14 -28.14 -2.01
C ALA A 136 19.09 -28.49 -3.51
N ASN A 137 19.23 -27.48 -4.37
CA ASN A 137 19.29 -27.69 -5.83
C ASN A 137 20.50 -28.56 -6.23
N ARG A 138 21.65 -28.38 -5.56
CA ARG A 138 22.84 -29.24 -5.77
C ARG A 138 22.60 -30.67 -5.32
N ASP A 139 21.91 -30.87 -4.21
CA ASP A 139 21.55 -32.21 -3.72
C ASP A 139 20.59 -32.88 -4.69
N ILE A 140 19.54 -32.20 -5.13
CA ILE A 140 18.58 -32.68 -6.13
C ILE A 140 19.29 -33.09 -7.43
N SER A 141 20.21 -32.25 -7.93
CA SER A 141 20.97 -32.56 -9.16
C SER A 141 21.85 -33.78 -9.06
N ARG A 142 22.18 -34.21 -7.83
CA ARG A 142 22.94 -35.44 -7.51
C ARG A 142 22.06 -36.62 -7.14
N GLY A 143 20.73 -36.50 -7.32
CA GLY A 143 19.75 -37.52 -6.94
C GLY A 143 19.60 -37.71 -5.42
N LYS A 144 20.00 -36.73 -4.62
CA LYS A 144 19.86 -36.75 -3.15
C LYS A 144 18.64 -35.94 -2.72
N GLU A 145 18.06 -36.31 -1.60
CA GLU A 145 17.02 -35.51 -0.98
C GLU A 145 17.61 -34.22 -0.32
N PRO A 146 16.93 -33.07 -0.44
CA PRO A 146 17.32 -31.86 0.28
C PRO A 146 17.24 -32.03 1.80
N HIS A 147 18.05 -31.28 2.52
CA HIS A 147 17.98 -31.27 3.98
C HIS A 147 16.78 -30.41 4.46
N TYR A 148 15.58 -30.98 4.42
CA TYR A 148 14.32 -30.28 4.76
C TYR A 148 14.26 -29.64 6.15
N PRO A 149 14.86 -30.19 7.23
CA PRO A 149 14.87 -29.54 8.54
C PRO A 149 15.35 -28.08 8.49
N LYS A 150 16.30 -27.76 7.59
CA LYS A 150 16.79 -26.40 7.40
C LYS A 150 15.72 -25.45 6.87
N PHE A 151 14.82 -25.94 6.02
CA PHE A 151 13.73 -25.14 5.47
C PHE A 151 12.63 -24.86 6.51
N TYR A 152 12.37 -25.80 7.43
CA TYR A 152 11.48 -25.55 8.56
C TYR A 152 12.04 -24.48 9.50
N GLU A 153 13.34 -24.54 9.82
CA GLU A 153 14.01 -23.49 10.61
C GLU A 153 13.91 -22.10 9.93
N LEU A 154 14.14 -22.07 8.61
CA LEU A 154 14.02 -20.81 7.85
C LEU A 154 12.59 -20.30 7.81
N LYS A 155 11.59 -21.17 7.66
CA LYS A 155 10.18 -20.79 7.72
C LYS A 155 9.85 -20.11 9.05
N GLU A 156 10.24 -20.68 10.19
CA GLU A 156 10.00 -20.06 11.51
C GLU A 156 10.67 -18.69 11.63
N ARG A 157 11.84 -18.51 11.03
CA ARG A 157 12.53 -17.20 11.01
C ARG A 157 11.81 -16.20 10.12
N ILE A 158 11.31 -16.63 8.96
CA ILE A 158 10.51 -15.82 8.06
C ILE A 158 9.24 -15.35 8.75
N ASP A 159 8.51 -16.27 9.37
CA ASP A 159 7.24 -15.96 10.05
C ASP A 159 7.47 -14.97 11.20
N ARG A 160 8.53 -15.16 11.99
CA ARG A 160 8.92 -14.25 13.06
C ARG A 160 9.29 -12.86 12.55
N PHE A 161 10.04 -12.79 11.45
CA PHE A 161 10.38 -11.54 10.78
C PHE A 161 9.10 -10.81 10.32
N LYS A 162 8.21 -11.49 9.61
CA LYS A 162 6.95 -10.90 9.12
C LYS A 162 6.09 -10.36 10.26
N ASN A 163 5.99 -11.11 11.37
CA ASN A 163 5.27 -10.65 12.55
C ASN A 163 5.89 -9.40 13.18
N ASN A 164 7.22 -9.34 13.27
CA ASN A 164 7.91 -8.17 13.80
C ASN A 164 7.72 -6.94 12.89
N PHE A 165 7.78 -7.11 11.58
CA PHE A 165 7.56 -6.01 10.62
C PHE A 165 6.14 -5.48 10.65
N LYS A 166 5.14 -6.36 10.77
CA LYS A 166 3.72 -5.97 10.89
C LYS A 166 3.44 -5.12 12.13
N ASN A 167 4.24 -5.26 13.18
CA ASN A 167 4.09 -4.52 14.43
C ASN A 167 5.08 -3.34 14.55
N ASP A 168 5.84 -3.04 13.51
CA ASP A 168 6.80 -1.94 13.48
C ASP A 168 6.15 -0.70 12.86
N GLU A 169 5.83 0.29 13.70
CA GLU A 169 5.15 1.52 13.29
C GLU A 169 5.90 2.30 12.20
N VAL A 170 7.23 2.36 12.25
CA VAL A 170 8.03 3.04 11.24
C VAL A 170 7.98 2.30 9.91
N PHE A 171 8.00 0.97 9.93
CA PHE A 171 7.85 0.20 8.71
C PHE A 171 6.46 0.38 8.11
N ASP A 172 5.43 0.27 8.92
CA ASP A 172 4.04 0.36 8.47
C ASP A 172 3.71 1.74 7.90
N THR A 173 4.09 2.82 8.60
CA THR A 173 3.77 4.19 8.18
C THR A 173 4.62 4.72 7.03
N VAL A 174 5.86 4.27 6.86
CA VAL A 174 6.79 4.86 5.89
C VAL A 174 7.15 3.88 4.77
N TYR A 175 7.72 2.75 5.13
CA TYR A 175 8.29 1.83 4.13
C TYR A 175 7.26 0.92 3.48
N TYR A 176 6.21 0.53 4.23
CA TYR A 176 5.15 -0.32 3.70
C TYR A 176 4.39 0.35 2.56
N HIS A 177 4.18 1.67 2.60
CA HIS A 177 3.51 2.39 1.51
C HIS A 177 4.23 2.25 0.16
N VAL A 178 5.56 2.23 0.16
CA VAL A 178 6.36 2.03 -1.06
C VAL A 178 6.27 0.59 -1.54
N ALA A 179 6.17 -0.38 -0.63
CA ALA A 179 6.17 -1.81 -0.93
C ALA A 179 4.78 -2.45 -0.97
N ASN A 180 3.71 -1.71 -0.66
CA ASN A 180 2.36 -2.23 -0.41
C ASN A 180 1.86 -3.16 -1.53
N ASN A 181 1.84 -2.69 -2.77
CA ASN A 181 1.34 -3.48 -3.89
C ASN A 181 2.14 -4.77 -4.07
N PHE A 182 3.46 -4.70 -3.94
CA PHE A 182 4.33 -5.85 -4.00
C PHE A 182 4.04 -6.83 -2.87
N CYS A 183 3.95 -6.35 -1.62
CA CYS A 183 3.65 -7.18 -0.46
C CYS A 183 2.30 -7.88 -0.58
N ILE A 184 1.24 -7.19 -1.01
CA ILE A 184 -0.08 -7.78 -1.22
C ILE A 184 -0.03 -8.90 -2.25
N HIS A 185 0.58 -8.68 -3.41
CA HIS A 185 0.71 -9.72 -4.44
C HIS A 185 1.46 -10.94 -3.93
N GLN A 186 2.56 -10.74 -3.22
CA GLN A 186 3.33 -11.85 -2.67
C GLN A 186 2.57 -12.61 -1.59
N GLU A 187 1.82 -11.93 -0.71
CA GLU A 187 0.97 -12.60 0.28
C GLU A 187 -0.14 -13.44 -0.37
N MET A 188 -0.71 -12.99 -1.49
CA MET A 188 -1.66 -13.78 -2.26
C MET A 188 -1.01 -15.06 -2.83
N GLU A 189 0.18 -14.96 -3.44
CA GLU A 189 0.93 -16.11 -3.94
C GLU A 189 1.29 -17.10 -2.83
N PHE A 190 1.71 -16.59 -1.66
CA PHE A 190 1.96 -17.42 -0.49
C PHE A 190 0.68 -18.10 0.02
N GLY A 191 -0.45 -17.39 0.00
CA GLY A 191 -1.76 -17.93 0.33
C GLY A 191 -2.15 -19.09 -0.59
N GLU A 192 -1.99 -18.93 -1.89
CA GLU A 192 -2.24 -19.97 -2.87
C GLU A 192 -1.36 -21.22 -2.65
N LEU A 193 -0.09 -21.01 -2.30
CA LEU A 193 0.81 -22.10 -1.95
C LEU A 193 0.35 -22.81 -0.68
N MET A 194 -0.03 -22.06 0.36
CA MET A 194 -0.36 -22.62 1.67
C MET A 194 -1.67 -23.41 1.69
N VAL A 195 -2.64 -23.11 0.83
CA VAL A 195 -3.91 -23.88 0.73
C VAL A 195 -3.76 -25.17 -0.08
N LYS A 196 -2.64 -25.41 -0.76
CA LYS A 196 -2.43 -26.68 -1.47
C LYS A 196 -2.46 -27.87 -0.50
N PRO A 197 -3.17 -28.97 -0.82
CA PRO A 197 -3.32 -30.10 0.08
C PRO A 197 -1.97 -30.79 0.36
N GLU A 198 -1.76 -31.22 1.59
CA GLU A 198 -0.61 -32.01 2.07
C GLU A 198 -1.08 -33.43 2.37
N ARG A 199 -0.96 -34.32 1.41
CA ARG A 199 -1.39 -35.74 1.56
C ARG A 199 -0.29 -36.62 2.13
N THR A 200 0.97 -36.26 1.92
CA THR A 200 2.14 -37.00 2.34
C THR A 200 3.16 -36.08 3.01
N LYS A 201 4.11 -36.70 3.75
CA LYS A 201 5.24 -35.93 4.29
C LYS A 201 6.04 -35.24 3.18
N ASN A 202 6.21 -35.89 2.05
CA ASN A 202 6.91 -35.32 0.90
C ASN A 202 6.19 -34.07 0.34
N ASP A 203 4.85 -34.06 0.30
CA ASP A 203 4.09 -32.87 -0.12
C ASP A 203 4.34 -31.71 0.82
N LYS A 204 4.35 -31.98 2.13
CA LYS A 204 4.65 -30.99 3.17
C LYS A 204 6.06 -30.42 3.02
N ASP A 205 7.05 -31.29 2.87
CA ASP A 205 8.46 -30.93 2.72
C ASP A 205 8.67 -30.06 1.45
N LYS A 206 8.09 -30.45 0.33
CA LYS A 206 8.13 -29.67 -0.92
C LYS A 206 7.43 -28.31 -0.79
N LYS A 207 6.30 -28.26 -0.10
CA LYS A 207 5.57 -27.01 0.15
C LYS A 207 6.41 -26.04 0.97
N ILE A 208 7.05 -26.50 2.04
CA ILE A 208 7.93 -25.68 2.88
C ILE A 208 9.16 -25.21 2.10
N PHE A 209 9.77 -26.08 1.29
CA PHE A 209 10.86 -25.69 0.40
C PHE A 209 10.43 -24.55 -0.54
N GLU A 210 9.28 -24.70 -1.20
CA GLU A 210 8.76 -23.70 -2.13
C GLU A 210 8.42 -22.38 -1.43
N TYR A 211 7.78 -22.44 -0.26
CA TYR A 211 7.50 -21.29 0.58
C TYR A 211 8.77 -20.50 0.91
N VAL A 212 9.82 -21.18 1.37
CA VAL A 212 11.09 -20.53 1.70
C VAL A 212 11.77 -19.97 0.44
N ARG A 213 11.72 -20.70 -0.69
CA ARG A 213 12.29 -20.25 -1.97
C ARG A 213 11.65 -18.94 -2.45
N GLN A 214 10.31 -18.86 -2.44
CA GLN A 214 9.58 -17.66 -2.83
C GLN A 214 9.89 -16.48 -1.92
N HIS A 215 10.08 -16.72 -0.61
CA HIS A 215 10.49 -15.66 0.31
C HIS A 215 11.91 -15.15 0.06
N GLY A 216 12.76 -15.87 -0.64
CA GLY A 216 14.04 -15.33 -1.13
C GLY A 216 13.82 -14.13 -2.04
N TYR A 217 12.94 -14.25 -3.03
CA TYR A 217 12.57 -13.14 -3.90
C TYR A 217 11.90 -11.99 -3.13
N TYR A 218 10.98 -12.32 -2.22
CA TYR A 218 10.31 -11.35 -1.36
C TYR A 218 11.31 -10.47 -0.60
N PHE A 219 12.28 -11.06 0.11
CA PHE A 219 13.26 -10.30 0.89
C PHE A 219 14.24 -9.51 0.03
N PHE A 220 14.64 -10.05 -1.11
CA PHE A 220 15.47 -9.32 -2.06
C PHE A 220 14.79 -8.05 -2.56
N SER A 221 13.54 -8.18 -3.00
CA SER A 221 12.77 -7.05 -3.52
C SER A 221 12.43 -6.03 -2.43
N LEU A 222 12.04 -6.51 -1.24
CA LEU A 222 11.73 -5.63 -0.10
C LEU A 222 12.97 -4.81 0.33
N ALA A 223 14.15 -5.44 0.38
CA ALA A 223 15.40 -4.72 0.67
C ALA A 223 15.65 -3.58 -0.32
N GLY A 224 15.48 -3.84 -1.63
CA GLY A 224 15.65 -2.82 -2.67
C GLY A 224 14.64 -1.68 -2.59
N MET A 225 13.38 -1.98 -2.24
CA MET A 225 12.35 -0.96 -2.04
C MET A 225 12.65 -0.07 -0.83
N ILE A 226 13.11 -0.65 0.28
CA ILE A 226 13.54 0.10 1.46
C ILE A 226 14.76 0.96 1.13
N GLU A 227 15.71 0.44 0.37
CA GLU A 227 16.90 1.18 -0.08
C GLU A 227 16.49 2.40 -0.92
N ALA A 228 15.66 2.21 -1.93
CA ALA A 228 15.18 3.30 -2.78
C ALA A 228 14.47 4.39 -1.98
N ALA A 229 13.58 4.02 -1.05
CA ALA A 229 12.91 4.98 -0.17
C ALA A 229 13.90 5.76 0.71
N ARG A 230 14.91 5.10 1.26
CA ARG A 230 15.96 5.75 2.05
C ARG A 230 16.81 6.72 1.21
N ASP A 231 17.15 6.33 0.00
CA ASP A 231 17.97 7.17 -0.88
C ASP A 231 17.22 8.42 -1.31
N THR A 232 15.91 8.30 -1.62
CA THR A 232 15.04 9.47 -1.85
C THR A 232 15.01 10.43 -0.64
N MET A 233 14.93 9.89 0.60
CA MET A 233 14.97 10.73 1.80
C MET A 233 16.32 11.43 1.97
N LYS A 234 17.44 10.75 1.70
CA LYS A 234 18.79 11.36 1.75
C LYS A 234 18.95 12.47 0.73
N GLU A 235 18.53 12.23 -0.53
CA GLU A 235 18.58 13.23 -1.59
C GLU A 235 17.75 14.47 -1.22
N SER A 236 16.55 14.27 -0.63
CA SER A 236 15.71 15.37 -0.15
C SER A 236 16.39 16.18 0.95
N LEU A 237 17.06 15.53 1.91
CA LEU A 237 17.83 16.24 2.95
C LEU A 237 19.02 17.02 2.37
N GLN A 238 19.73 16.44 1.40
CA GLN A 238 20.88 17.09 0.75
C GLN A 238 20.43 18.33 -0.04
N SER A 239 19.39 18.21 -0.87
CA SER A 239 18.81 19.34 -1.61
C SER A 239 18.38 20.47 -0.68
N TRP A 240 17.73 20.13 0.43
CA TRP A 240 17.36 21.10 1.44
C TRP A 240 18.55 21.85 2.02
N ASP A 241 19.65 21.12 2.34
CA ASP A 241 20.86 21.72 2.93
C ASP A 241 21.61 22.61 1.95
N GLU A 242 21.53 22.31 0.66
CA GLU A 242 22.14 23.13 -0.40
C GLU A 242 21.37 24.43 -0.61
N GLU A 243 20.04 24.38 -0.67
CA GLU A 243 19.19 25.56 -0.84
C GLU A 243 19.28 26.54 0.34
N ASN A 244 19.56 26.07 1.54
CA ASN A 244 19.61 26.89 2.75
C ASN A 244 21.04 27.31 3.17
N LYS A 245 22.07 27.01 2.34
CA LYS A 245 23.44 27.54 2.51
C LYS A 245 23.69 28.86 1.79
N SER A 246 22.78 29.29 0.94
CA SER A 246 22.82 30.55 0.22
C SER A 246 22.00 31.62 0.94
#